data_c831f2d18bf151482d6d2fedfa777174
#
_entry.id   c831f2d18bf151482d6d2fedfa777174
#
_cell.length_a   1.000
_cell.length_b   1.000
_cell.length_c   1.000
_cell.angle_alpha   90.00
_cell.angle_beta   90.00
_cell.angle_gamma   90.00
#
_symmetry.space_group_name_H-M   'P 1'
#
loop_
_entity.id
_entity.type
_entity.pdbx_description
1 polymer ?
#
loop_
_entity_poly.entity_id
_entity_poly.type
_entity_poly.pdbx_seq_one_letter_code
_entity_poly.pdbx_strand_id
1 'polypeptide(L)'
;RIEKPWGHELIWAHTPRYVGKILHIKEGHKLSRQYHVKKDETILVLQGNLVLELEETSHVLGPQESHHIPTGTVHRFCATARGDVTLVEVSTPELEDIVRLDDEYGRSTVNALPRANPELDYDDS
;
A
#
# COMPACT_ATOMS: atom_id res chain seq x y z
N ARG A 1 -10.94 0.50 11.71
CA ARG A 1 -9.52 0.15 11.70
C ARG A 1 -9.36 -1.34 11.42
N ILE A 2 -8.50 -1.66 10.50
CA ILE A 2 -8.27 -3.03 10.09
C ILE A 2 -6.86 -3.43 10.46
N GLU A 3 -6.71 -4.51 11.23
CA GLU A 3 -5.39 -4.99 11.61
C GLU A 3 -4.75 -5.76 10.46
N LYS A 4 -3.47 -5.56 10.24
CA LYS A 4 -2.71 -6.18 9.17
C LYS A 4 -1.44 -6.79 9.74
N PRO A 5 -0.81 -7.73 9.06
CA PRO A 5 0.44 -8.31 9.57
C PRO A 5 1.54 -7.28 9.79
N TRP A 6 1.54 -6.20 9.04
CA TRP A 6 2.56 -5.17 9.11
C TRP A 6 2.17 -3.98 9.98
N GLY A 7 0.94 -3.93 10.49
CA GLY A 7 0.47 -2.79 11.28
C GLY A 7 -1.03 -2.68 11.21
N HIS A 8 -1.53 -1.55 10.73
CA HIS A 8 -2.98 -1.41 10.58
C HIS A 8 -3.31 -0.34 9.55
N GLU A 9 -4.54 -0.37 9.09
CA GLU A 9 -5.03 0.68 8.20
C GLU A 9 -6.38 1.19 8.68
N LEU A 10 -6.66 2.43 8.40
CA LEU A 10 -7.93 3.06 8.68
C LEU A 10 -8.46 3.63 7.38
N ILE A 11 -9.65 3.23 6.98
CA ILE A 11 -10.30 3.83 5.82
C ILE A 11 -11.12 5.00 6.33
N TRP A 12 -10.70 6.21 6.02
CA TRP A 12 -11.35 7.42 6.52
C TRP A 12 -12.24 8.11 5.48
N ALA A 13 -12.12 7.71 4.23
CA ALA A 13 -12.98 8.22 3.17
C ALA A 13 -13.26 7.12 2.16
N HIS A 14 -14.51 6.95 1.80
CA HIS A 14 -14.87 5.93 0.83
C HIS A 14 -16.14 6.39 0.11
N THR A 15 -16.00 6.76 -1.12
CA THR A 15 -17.11 7.23 -1.96
C THR A 15 -17.04 6.49 -3.29
N PRO A 16 -18.04 6.60 -4.14
CA PRO A 16 -17.95 5.99 -5.48
C PRO A 16 -16.80 6.53 -6.33
N ARG A 17 -16.16 7.60 -5.91
CA ARG A 17 -15.12 8.22 -6.73
C ARG A 17 -13.72 8.13 -6.15
N TYR A 18 -13.59 7.96 -4.85
CA TYR A 18 -12.26 7.92 -4.23
C TYR A 18 -12.29 7.19 -2.90
N VAL A 19 -11.09 6.82 -2.46
CA VAL A 19 -10.88 6.19 -1.15
C VAL A 19 -9.71 6.91 -0.48
N GLY A 20 -9.84 7.13 0.82
CA GLY A 20 -8.74 7.66 1.63
C GLY A 20 -8.43 6.71 2.75
N LYS A 21 -7.15 6.42 2.95
CA LYS A 21 -6.69 5.53 4.01
C LYS A 21 -5.55 6.16 4.78
N ILE A 22 -5.40 5.72 6.01
CA ILE A 22 -4.18 5.97 6.78
C ILE A 22 -3.57 4.60 7.04
N LEU A 23 -2.31 4.44 6.70
CA LEU A 23 -1.58 3.21 6.97
C LEU A 23 -0.54 3.46 8.02
N HIS A 24 -0.47 2.58 9.00
CA HIS A 24 0.57 2.61 10.02
C HIS A 24 1.38 1.33 9.89
N ILE A 25 2.65 1.46 9.49
CA ILE A 25 3.53 0.32 9.25
C ILE A 25 4.53 0.25 10.40
N LYS A 26 4.58 -0.89 11.07
CA LYS A 26 5.48 -1.06 12.19
C LYS A 26 6.92 -1.16 11.74
N GLU A 27 7.80 -0.67 12.58
CA GLU A 27 9.23 -0.75 12.36
C GLU A 27 9.65 -2.13 11.87
N GLY A 28 10.43 -2.18 10.83
CA GLY A 28 10.95 -3.43 10.28
C GLY A 28 9.99 -4.22 9.42
N HIS A 29 8.78 -3.76 9.25
CA HIS A 29 7.79 -4.48 8.44
C HIS A 29 7.62 -3.82 7.08
N LYS A 30 7.03 -4.55 6.16
CA LYS A 30 6.78 -4.06 4.81
C LYS A 30 5.54 -4.72 4.24
N LEU A 31 4.91 -4.03 3.32
CA LEU A 31 3.76 -4.56 2.61
C LEU A 31 4.23 -5.46 1.48
N SER A 32 3.31 -6.05 0.77
CA SER A 32 3.66 -6.86 -0.38
C SER A 32 4.20 -5.99 -1.51
N ARG A 33 5.00 -6.59 -2.36
CA ARG A 33 5.37 -5.98 -3.62
C ARG A 33 4.21 -6.23 -4.55
N GLN A 34 3.65 -5.18 -5.12
CA GLN A 34 2.35 -5.26 -5.76
C GLN A 34 2.16 -4.22 -6.84
N TYR A 35 1.14 -4.41 -7.66
CA TYR A 35 0.70 -3.36 -8.57
C TYR A 35 -0.83 -3.41 -8.69
N HIS A 36 -1.41 -2.37 -9.26
CA HIS A 36 -2.84 -2.27 -9.46
C HIS A 36 -3.13 -2.12 -10.94
N VAL A 37 -4.19 -2.74 -11.41
CA VAL A 37 -4.56 -2.71 -12.81
C VAL A 37 -5.32 -1.43 -13.16
N LYS A 38 -6.16 -0.97 -12.25
CA LYS A 38 -6.98 0.23 -12.46
C LYS A 38 -6.76 1.31 -11.45
N LYS A 39 -6.42 0.93 -10.23
CA LYS A 39 -6.32 1.87 -9.12
C LYS A 39 -5.15 2.82 -9.31
N ASP A 40 -5.43 4.09 -9.13
CA ASP A 40 -4.43 5.14 -9.17
C ASP A 40 -4.34 5.75 -7.78
N GLU A 41 -3.16 5.94 -7.24
CA GLU A 41 -3.03 6.39 -5.85
C GLU A 41 -1.91 7.39 -5.67
N THR A 42 -2.02 8.19 -4.63
CA THR A 42 -0.97 9.11 -4.19
C THR A 42 -0.83 8.95 -2.69
N ILE A 43 0.39 8.96 -2.22
CA ILE A 43 0.67 8.84 -0.80
C ILE A 43 1.34 10.08 -0.25
N LEU A 44 1.14 10.33 1.04
CA LEU A 44 1.76 11.43 1.76
C LEU A 44 2.25 10.88 3.09
N VAL A 45 3.52 11.02 3.40
CA VAL A 45 4.06 10.55 4.67
C VAL A 45 3.74 11.56 5.76
N LEU A 46 3.22 11.10 6.88
CA LEU A 46 2.94 11.93 8.04
C LEU A 46 4.02 11.82 9.10
N GLN A 47 4.50 10.61 9.35
CA GLN A 47 5.52 10.36 10.38
C GLN A 47 6.44 9.28 9.92
N GLY A 48 7.71 9.40 10.30
CA GLY A 48 8.71 8.39 9.99
C GLY A 48 9.30 8.57 8.62
N ASN A 49 10.08 7.59 8.21
CA ASN A 49 10.74 7.63 6.91
C ASN A 49 10.33 6.39 6.14
N LEU A 50 9.56 6.59 5.10
CA LEU A 50 9.07 5.50 4.28
C LEU A 50 10.09 5.16 3.22
N VAL A 51 10.42 3.88 3.08
CA VAL A 51 11.16 3.43 1.91
C VAL A 51 10.12 2.99 0.89
N LEU A 52 10.07 3.69 -0.21
CA LEU A 52 9.14 3.39 -1.29
C LEU A 52 9.91 2.75 -2.42
N GLU A 53 9.62 1.48 -2.68
CA GLU A 53 10.20 0.78 -3.82
C GLU A 53 9.28 1.00 -5.01
N LEU A 54 9.82 1.50 -6.11
CA LEU A 54 9.07 1.71 -7.35
C LEU A 54 9.84 1.02 -8.45
N GLU A 55 9.24 0.00 -9.05
CA GLU A 55 9.89 -0.82 -10.06
C GLU A 55 11.22 -1.31 -9.50
N GLU A 56 12.33 -0.91 -10.07
CA GLU A 56 13.63 -1.38 -9.62
C GLU A 56 14.40 -0.32 -8.83
N THR A 57 13.74 0.75 -8.42
CA THR A 57 14.41 1.81 -7.66
C THR A 57 13.79 1.95 -6.28
N SER A 58 14.52 2.57 -5.36
CA SER A 58 14.03 2.84 -4.02
C SER A 58 14.18 4.32 -3.72
N HIS A 59 13.20 4.85 -3.01
CA HIS A 59 13.18 6.24 -2.61
C HIS A 59 12.84 6.34 -1.14
N VAL A 60 13.43 7.30 -0.44
CA VAL A 60 13.09 7.53 0.96
C VAL A 60 12.27 8.80 1.04
N LEU A 61 11.09 8.70 1.62
CA LEU A 61 10.20 9.84 1.79
C LEU A 61 10.07 10.15 3.27
N GLY A 62 10.35 11.37 3.66
CA GLY A 62 10.16 11.82 5.02
C GLY A 62 8.83 12.51 5.20
N PRO A 63 8.58 13.06 6.40
CA PRO A 63 7.29 13.71 6.70
C PRO A 63 6.97 14.82 5.71
N GLN A 64 5.71 14.86 5.29
CA GLN A 64 5.17 15.84 4.36
C GLN A 64 5.66 15.66 2.92
N GLU A 65 6.35 14.59 2.63
CA GLU A 65 6.71 14.27 1.25
C GLU A 65 5.68 13.32 0.66
N SER A 66 5.36 13.51 -0.61
CA SER A 66 4.34 12.74 -1.29
C SER A 66 4.86 12.15 -2.58
N HIS A 67 4.16 11.16 -3.08
CA HIS A 67 4.52 10.54 -4.35
C HIS A 67 3.29 9.95 -5.00
N HIS A 68 3.14 10.20 -6.28
CA HIS A 68 2.06 9.62 -7.08
C HIS A 68 2.53 8.24 -7.59
N ILE A 69 1.71 7.24 -7.41
CA ILE A 69 1.98 5.89 -7.89
C ILE A 69 0.97 5.59 -8.98
N PRO A 70 1.37 5.72 -10.24
CA PRO A 70 0.43 5.50 -11.35
C PRO A 70 -0.01 4.06 -11.44
N THR A 71 -1.17 3.87 -12.03
CA THR A 71 -1.69 2.54 -12.33
C THR A 71 -0.62 1.70 -13.02
N GLY A 72 -0.52 0.46 -12.63
CA GLY A 72 0.43 -0.49 -13.24
C GLY A 72 1.84 -0.44 -12.69
N THR A 73 2.16 0.50 -11.82
CA THR A 73 3.52 0.62 -11.28
C THR A 73 3.72 -0.38 -10.16
N VAL A 74 4.73 -1.21 -10.28
CA VAL A 74 5.07 -2.17 -9.21
C VAL A 74 5.69 -1.40 -8.07
N HIS A 75 5.17 -1.59 -6.86
CA HIS A 75 5.62 -0.82 -5.70
C HIS A 75 5.53 -1.61 -4.41
N ARG A 76 6.22 -1.12 -3.39
CA ARG A 76 6.19 -1.69 -2.04
C ARG A 76 6.48 -0.59 -1.03
N PHE A 77 5.74 -0.59 0.07
CA PHE A 77 5.97 0.32 1.18
C PHE A 77 6.70 -0.41 2.29
N CYS A 78 7.77 0.17 2.79
CA CYS A 78 8.57 -0.44 3.85
C CYS A 78 8.83 0.53 4.96
N ALA A 79 8.75 0.07 6.21
CA ALA A 79 9.22 0.81 7.36
C ALA A 79 10.60 0.28 7.71
N THR A 80 11.54 1.18 7.93
CA THR A 80 12.91 0.77 8.22
C THR A 80 13.04 0.34 9.68
N ALA A 81 14.21 -0.13 10.04
CA ALA A 81 14.48 -0.48 11.42
C ALA A 81 14.61 0.75 12.32
N ARG A 82 14.39 1.94 11.80
CA ARG A 82 14.49 3.15 12.59
C ARG A 82 13.17 3.65 13.11
N GLY A 83 12.11 2.98 12.87
CA GLY A 83 10.84 3.36 13.45
C GLY A 83 9.66 3.08 12.56
N ASP A 84 8.49 3.29 13.13
CA ASP A 84 7.22 3.11 12.45
C ASP A 84 7.02 4.21 11.41
N VAL A 85 6.17 3.96 10.45
CA VAL A 85 5.81 4.93 9.43
C VAL A 85 4.30 5.08 9.41
N THR A 86 3.82 6.31 9.38
CA THR A 86 2.40 6.58 9.18
C THR A 86 2.27 7.40 7.91
N LEU A 87 1.41 6.94 7.01
CA LEU A 87 1.17 7.63 5.76
C LEU A 87 -0.30 7.70 5.41
N VAL A 88 -0.67 8.66 4.59
CA VAL A 88 -2.02 8.79 4.06
C VAL A 88 -1.98 8.35 2.61
N GLU A 89 -2.97 7.59 2.20
CA GLU A 89 -3.12 7.19 0.82
C GLU A 89 -4.47 7.68 0.33
N VAL A 90 -4.51 8.32 -0.83
CA VAL A 90 -5.77 8.61 -1.51
C VAL A 90 -5.73 7.91 -2.85
N SER A 91 -6.84 7.34 -3.24
CA SER A 91 -6.87 6.57 -4.47
C SER A 91 -8.24 6.60 -5.12
N THR A 92 -8.29 6.12 -6.36
CA THR A 92 -9.54 5.79 -6.98
C THR A 92 -10.18 4.61 -6.24
N PRO A 93 -11.46 4.32 -6.45
CA PRO A 93 -12.19 3.46 -5.50
C PRO A 93 -12.01 1.96 -5.63
N GLU A 94 -11.11 1.49 -6.47
CA GLU A 94 -10.94 0.06 -6.66
C GLU A 94 -10.19 -0.57 -5.49
N LEU A 95 -10.88 -0.83 -4.40
CA LEU A 95 -10.26 -1.36 -3.19
C LEU A 95 -9.68 -2.76 -3.33
N GLU A 96 -10.26 -3.56 -4.22
CA GLU A 96 -9.85 -4.94 -4.35
C GLU A 96 -8.89 -5.18 -5.51
N ASP A 97 -8.46 -4.14 -6.18
CA ASP A 97 -7.63 -4.25 -7.34
C ASP A 97 -6.17 -4.33 -6.93
N ILE A 98 -5.69 -5.51 -6.66
CA ILE A 98 -4.32 -5.70 -6.23
C ILE A 98 -3.77 -7.01 -6.80
N VAL A 99 -2.55 -6.95 -7.34
CA VAL A 99 -1.81 -8.14 -7.74
C VAL A 99 -0.54 -8.18 -6.90
N ARG A 100 -0.43 -9.18 -6.05
CA ARG A 100 0.74 -9.32 -5.18
C ARG A 100 1.77 -10.18 -5.85
N LEU A 101 3.01 -9.67 -5.92
CA LEU A 101 4.11 -10.36 -6.55
C LEU A 101 5.02 -11.01 -5.52
N ASP A 102 5.12 -10.42 -4.34
CA ASP A 102 6.01 -10.91 -3.31
C ASP A 102 5.52 -10.41 -1.98
N ASP A 103 5.33 -11.28 -1.02
CA ASP A 103 4.76 -10.93 0.26
C ASP A 103 5.41 -11.75 1.36
N GLU A 104 6.12 -11.11 2.28
CA GLU A 104 6.84 -11.82 3.31
C GLU A 104 5.92 -12.48 4.33
N TYR A 105 4.63 -12.21 4.30
CA TYR A 105 3.68 -12.81 5.23
C TYR A 105 2.95 -14.00 4.63
N GLY A 106 3.34 -14.42 3.42
CA GLY A 106 2.76 -15.61 2.80
C GLY A 106 1.34 -15.46 2.30
N ARG A 107 0.83 -14.25 2.13
CA ARG A 107 -0.50 -14.07 1.55
C ARG A 107 -0.44 -14.40 0.07
N SER A 108 -1.59 -14.70 -0.45
CA SER A 108 -1.66 -15.12 -1.83
C SER A 108 -1.03 -14.11 -2.75
N THR A 109 -0.25 -14.59 -3.58
CA THR A 109 0.39 -13.74 -4.39
C THR A 109 -0.07 -13.99 -5.64
N VAL A 110 -0.22 -13.73 -6.38
CA VAL A 110 -0.31 -14.06 -7.61
C VAL A 110 -0.93 -14.17 -8.44
N ASN A 111 -1.16 -13.84 -9.16
CA ASN A 111 -1.79 -14.22 -10.08
C ASN A 111 -2.20 -13.11 -10.73
N ALA A 112 -1.94 -12.79 -11.67
CA ALA A 112 -2.37 -11.80 -12.45
C ALA A 112 -3.75 -11.86 -12.84
N LEU A 113 -4.40 -12.82 -12.56
CA LEU A 113 -5.77 -12.93 -12.94
C LEU A 113 -6.67 -12.18 -12.03
N PRO A 114 -7.75 -11.67 -12.51
CA PRO A 114 -8.73 -11.05 -11.64
C PRO A 114 -9.15 -12.02 -10.59
N ARG A 115 -9.38 -11.54 -9.42
CA ARG A 115 -9.72 -12.40 -8.33
C ARG A 115 -11.15 -12.78 -8.39
N ALA A 116 -11.38 -14.03 -8.22
CA ALA A 116 -12.74 -14.52 -8.13
C ALA A 116 -13.28 -14.31 -6.76
N ASN A 117 -12.46 -14.16 -5.77
CA ASN A 117 -12.88 -14.05 -4.40
C ASN A 117 -12.27 -12.81 -3.78
N PRO A 118 -12.97 -11.74 -3.83
CA PRO A 118 -12.42 -10.46 -3.39
C PRO A 118 -12.06 -10.37 -1.93
N GLU A 119 -12.67 -11.23 -1.12
CA GLU A 119 -12.34 -11.13 0.23
C GLU A 119 -10.97 -11.50 0.53
N LEU A 120 -10.25 -12.11 -0.31
CA LEU A 120 -8.92 -12.53 -0.02
C LEU A 120 -7.94 -11.41 -0.14
N ASP A 121 -8.26 -10.39 -0.90
CA ASP A 121 -7.33 -9.42 -1.11
C ASP A 121 -7.71 -8.09 -0.74
N TYR A 122 -8.60 -7.94 0.15
CA TYR A 122 -9.06 -6.92 0.51
C TYR A 122 -8.10 -5.99 0.93
N ASP A 123 -7.79 -5.13 0.36
CA ASP A 123 -7.10 -4.24 0.77
C ASP A 123 -5.85 -4.09 1.04
N ASP A 124 -5.21 -4.00 0.72
CA ASP A 124 -4.14 -4.00 1.08
C ASP A 124 -3.24 -3.20 0.53
N SER A 125 -3.21 -2.28 0.52
CA SER A 125 -2.24 -1.54 0.06
C SER A 125 -1.23 -1.34 0.90
#